data_271708344fc09bbc4b27a77e8ec4aa77
#
_entry.id   271708344fc09bbc4b27a77e8ec4aa77
#
_cell.length_a   1.000
_cell.length_b   1.000
_cell.length_c   1.000
_cell.angle_alpha   90.00
_cell.angle_beta   90.00
_cell.angle_gamma   90.00
#
_symmetry.space_group_name_H-M   'P 1'
#
loop_
_entity.id
_entity.type
_entity.pdbx_description
1 polymer ?
#
loop_
_entity_poly.entity_id
_entity_poly.type
_entity_poly.pdbx_seq_one_letter_code
_entity_poly.pdbx_strand_id
1 'polypeptide(L)'
;IKKQEGESFFNLVEKIRKLSKANKANNNSKHSYNRIIREIKKLNPKNTLKLTRAFTHFMNFINLAESIDASRSLNIYENDKRNISNKNIFIEEIFEDLFENKKIPDSKIYNLAKNLNIGIVLTAHPTEVKRRTLIQKYHTITEILEQRDLLKNFPTKLKLLDKKLYDEFTIIWNTDDLKRVRPTPFDE
;
A
#
# COMPACT_ATOMS: atom_id res chain seq x y z
N ILE A 1 5.18 -14.93 -7.01
CA ILE A 1 4.55 -16.15 -6.45
C ILE A 1 4.54 -17.27 -7.49
N LYS A 2 3.89 -17.13 -8.66
CA LYS A 2 3.77 -18.21 -9.67
C LYS A 2 5.13 -18.80 -10.06
N LYS A 3 6.14 -17.96 -10.30
CA LYS A 3 7.51 -18.39 -10.65
C LYS A 3 8.29 -19.00 -9.48
N GLN A 4 7.98 -18.63 -8.23
CA GLN A 4 8.70 -19.08 -7.03
C GLN A 4 8.08 -20.34 -6.40
N GLU A 5 6.76 -20.41 -6.37
CA GLU A 5 6.02 -21.45 -5.64
C GLU A 5 5.19 -22.36 -6.56
N GLY A 6 5.21 -22.09 -7.86
CA GLY A 6 4.45 -22.84 -8.85
C GLY A 6 3.01 -22.36 -9.04
N GLU A 7 2.38 -22.91 -10.08
CA GLU A 7 1.04 -22.49 -10.51
C GLU A 7 -0.06 -22.92 -9.54
N SER A 8 0.07 -24.10 -8.96
CA SER A 8 -0.92 -24.63 -8.00
C SER A 8 -1.07 -23.72 -6.78
N PHE A 9 0.06 -23.27 -6.20
CA PHE A 9 0.04 -22.35 -5.07
C PHE A 9 -0.47 -20.96 -5.47
N PHE A 10 -0.10 -20.46 -6.64
CA PHE A 10 -0.62 -19.22 -7.16
C PHE A 10 -2.15 -19.25 -7.30
N ASN A 11 -2.70 -20.34 -7.84
CA ASN A 11 -4.14 -20.53 -7.98
C ASN A 11 -4.86 -20.59 -6.63
N LEU A 12 -4.23 -21.16 -5.60
CA LEU A 12 -4.75 -21.14 -4.23
C LEU A 12 -4.84 -19.72 -3.68
N VAL A 13 -3.78 -18.92 -3.81
CA VAL A 13 -3.75 -17.51 -3.38
C VAL A 13 -4.87 -16.72 -4.09
N GLU A 14 -4.98 -16.87 -5.41
CA GLU A 14 -6.02 -16.20 -6.20
C GLU A 14 -7.43 -16.65 -5.81
N LYS A 15 -7.64 -17.93 -5.52
CA LYS A 15 -8.91 -18.44 -5.03
C LYS A 15 -9.33 -17.76 -3.74
N ILE A 16 -8.43 -17.69 -2.76
CA ILE A 16 -8.71 -17.08 -1.46
C ILE A 16 -8.95 -15.57 -1.62
N ARG A 17 -8.14 -14.87 -2.43
CA ARG A 17 -8.32 -13.46 -2.75
C ARG A 17 -9.71 -13.17 -3.36
N LYS A 18 -10.13 -13.97 -4.34
CA LYS A 18 -11.45 -13.84 -4.98
C LYS A 18 -12.59 -14.09 -4.00
N LEU A 19 -12.47 -15.11 -3.15
CA LEU A 19 -13.44 -15.40 -2.09
C LEU A 19 -13.55 -14.25 -1.08
N SER A 20 -12.42 -13.67 -0.67
CA SER A 20 -12.40 -12.54 0.25
C SER A 20 -13.06 -11.30 -0.35
N LYS A 21 -12.78 -11.00 -1.63
CA LYS A 21 -13.41 -9.90 -2.36
C LYS A 21 -14.93 -10.10 -2.49
N ALA A 22 -15.36 -11.30 -2.85
CA ALA A 22 -16.79 -11.65 -2.95
C ALA A 22 -17.49 -11.57 -1.59
N ASN A 23 -16.82 -11.95 -0.49
CA ASN A 23 -17.37 -11.81 0.85
C ASN A 23 -17.63 -10.35 1.23
N LYS A 24 -16.69 -9.44 0.89
CA LYS A 24 -16.86 -7.99 1.12
C LYS A 24 -18.04 -7.44 0.30
N ALA A 25 -18.16 -7.83 -0.98
CA ALA A 25 -19.25 -7.40 -1.85
C ALA A 25 -20.64 -7.87 -1.36
N ASN A 26 -20.71 -9.01 -0.67
CA ASN A 26 -21.92 -9.58 -0.10
C ASN A 26 -22.14 -9.21 1.38
N ASN A 27 -21.70 -8.02 1.81
CA ASN A 27 -21.83 -7.53 3.18
C ASN A 27 -21.33 -8.51 4.24
N ASN A 28 -20.18 -9.16 3.99
CA ASN A 28 -19.53 -10.08 4.92
C ASN A 28 -20.44 -11.22 5.40
N SER A 29 -21.15 -11.86 4.48
CA SER A 29 -22.04 -12.95 4.84
C SER A 29 -21.28 -14.07 5.57
N LYS A 30 -21.85 -14.59 6.66
CA LYS A 30 -21.30 -15.70 7.46
C LYS A 30 -20.98 -16.93 6.59
N HIS A 31 -21.78 -17.17 5.55
CA HIS A 31 -21.59 -18.26 4.62
C HIS A 31 -20.28 -18.10 3.79
N SER A 32 -20.04 -16.93 3.23
CA SER A 32 -18.84 -16.63 2.45
C SER A 32 -17.58 -16.70 3.31
N TYR A 33 -17.63 -16.20 4.54
CA TYR A 33 -16.54 -16.29 5.52
C TYR A 33 -16.20 -17.74 5.85
N ASN A 34 -17.20 -18.58 6.12
CA ASN A 34 -17.01 -20.00 6.40
C ASN A 34 -16.38 -20.77 5.22
N ARG A 35 -16.60 -20.34 3.98
CA ARG A 35 -15.91 -20.92 2.80
C ARG A 35 -14.42 -20.64 2.83
N ILE A 36 -14.02 -19.41 3.15
CA ILE A 36 -12.61 -19.01 3.28
C ILE A 36 -11.94 -19.86 4.37
N ILE A 37 -12.55 -19.94 5.55
CA ILE A 37 -12.01 -20.73 6.66
C ILE A 37 -11.84 -22.21 6.28
N ARG A 38 -12.81 -22.80 5.58
CA ARG A 38 -12.70 -24.19 5.12
C ARG A 38 -11.51 -24.41 4.19
N GLU A 39 -11.25 -23.47 3.28
CA GLU A 39 -10.08 -23.58 2.37
C GLU A 39 -8.76 -23.44 3.15
N ILE A 40 -8.69 -22.52 4.10
CA ILE A 40 -7.48 -22.32 4.92
C ILE A 40 -7.21 -23.53 5.81
N LYS A 41 -8.24 -24.10 6.43
CA LYS A 41 -8.11 -25.27 7.32
C LYS A 41 -7.61 -26.55 6.60
N LYS A 42 -7.72 -26.63 5.28
CA LYS A 42 -7.18 -27.76 4.49
C LYS A 42 -5.67 -27.65 4.26
N LEU A 43 -5.06 -26.51 4.56
CA LEU A 43 -3.66 -26.26 4.30
C LEU A 43 -2.78 -26.88 5.37
N ASN A 44 -1.64 -27.41 4.97
CA ASN A 44 -0.59 -27.76 5.89
C ASN A 44 0.11 -26.49 6.44
N PRO A 45 0.83 -26.56 7.55
CA PRO A 45 1.48 -25.40 8.17
C PRO A 45 2.42 -24.64 7.22
N LYS A 46 3.15 -25.36 6.35
CA LYS A 46 4.06 -24.75 5.36
C LYS A 46 3.32 -23.89 4.36
N ASN A 47 2.21 -24.38 3.81
CA ASN A 47 1.39 -23.62 2.86
C ASN A 47 0.62 -22.50 3.53
N THR A 48 0.21 -22.67 4.79
CA THR A 48 -0.40 -21.60 5.58
C THR A 48 0.59 -20.44 5.78
N LEU A 49 1.85 -20.73 6.14
CA LEU A 49 2.87 -19.70 6.28
C LEU A 49 3.12 -18.95 4.97
N LYS A 50 3.25 -19.68 3.85
CA LYS A 50 3.42 -19.07 2.53
C LYS A 50 2.23 -18.21 2.13
N LEU A 51 1.01 -18.66 2.44
CA LEU A 51 -0.21 -17.94 2.18
C LEU A 51 -0.25 -16.63 2.97
N THR A 52 0.06 -16.68 4.26
CA THR A 52 0.14 -15.49 5.13
C THR A 52 1.18 -14.51 4.57
N ARG A 53 2.38 -14.97 4.23
CA ARG A 53 3.43 -14.15 3.61
C ARG A 53 2.95 -13.50 2.31
N ALA A 54 2.26 -14.25 1.44
CA ALA A 54 1.71 -13.71 0.20
C ALA A 54 0.74 -12.55 0.44
N PHE A 55 -0.15 -12.66 1.42
CA PHE A 55 -1.09 -11.58 1.74
C PHE A 55 -0.42 -10.42 2.47
N THR A 56 0.55 -10.66 3.34
CA THR A 56 1.33 -9.59 3.99
C THR A 56 2.04 -8.73 2.94
N HIS A 57 2.76 -9.36 2.00
CA HIS A 57 3.41 -8.60 0.92
C HIS A 57 2.40 -7.92 0.01
N PHE A 58 1.27 -8.56 -0.29
CA PHE A 58 0.21 -7.95 -1.08
C PHE A 58 -0.31 -6.66 -0.44
N MET A 59 -0.57 -6.66 0.87
CA MET A 59 -1.00 -5.45 1.59
C MET A 59 0.09 -4.37 1.61
N ASN A 60 1.36 -4.75 1.83
CA ASN A 60 2.46 -3.80 1.77
C ASN A 60 2.61 -3.17 0.38
N PHE A 61 2.42 -3.94 -0.69
CA PHE A 61 2.47 -3.41 -2.06
C PHE A 61 1.26 -2.54 -2.41
N ILE A 62 0.08 -2.80 -1.83
CA ILE A 62 -1.06 -1.89 -1.97
C ILE A 62 -0.73 -0.53 -1.34
N ASN A 63 -0.26 -0.52 -0.09
CA ASN A 63 0.12 0.71 0.59
C ASN A 63 1.21 1.48 -0.20
N LEU A 64 2.19 0.76 -0.76
CA LEU A 64 3.21 1.35 -1.61
C LEU A 64 2.61 1.97 -2.89
N ALA A 65 1.71 1.25 -3.55
CA ALA A 65 1.04 1.73 -4.76
C ALA A 65 0.17 2.97 -4.48
N GLU A 66 -0.54 2.99 -3.37
CA GLU A 66 -1.32 4.16 -2.93
C GLU A 66 -0.43 5.37 -2.65
N SER A 67 0.74 5.16 -2.01
CA SER A 67 1.71 6.23 -1.77
C SER A 67 2.26 6.82 -3.07
N ILE A 68 2.60 5.95 -4.05
CA ILE A 68 3.09 6.39 -5.36
C ILE A 68 1.99 7.12 -6.15
N ASP A 69 0.75 6.63 -6.10
CA ASP A 69 -0.38 7.26 -6.77
C ASP A 69 -0.67 8.65 -6.18
N ALA A 70 -0.58 8.80 -4.86
CA ALA A 70 -0.67 10.08 -4.20
C ALA A 70 0.44 11.06 -4.67
N SER A 71 1.70 10.59 -4.73
CA SER A 71 2.81 11.41 -5.24
C SER A 71 2.64 11.81 -6.70
N ARG A 72 2.13 10.91 -7.55
CA ARG A 72 1.81 11.22 -8.95
C ARG A 72 0.73 12.29 -9.07
N SER A 73 -0.30 12.18 -8.24
CA SER A 73 -1.41 13.13 -8.20
C SER A 73 -0.92 14.53 -7.79
N LEU A 74 0.00 14.63 -6.83
CA LEU A 74 0.64 15.89 -6.43
C LEU A 74 1.45 16.50 -7.59
N ASN A 75 2.27 15.70 -8.28
CA ASN A 75 3.06 16.17 -9.41
C ASN A 75 2.20 16.65 -10.61
N ILE A 76 1.04 16.01 -10.83
CA ILE A 76 0.08 16.44 -11.86
C ILE A 76 -0.55 17.78 -11.45
N TYR A 77 -0.86 17.95 -10.17
CA TYR A 77 -1.44 19.21 -9.65
C TYR A 77 -0.50 20.39 -9.84
N GLU A 78 0.78 20.23 -9.53
CA GLU A 78 1.78 21.30 -9.74
C GLU A 78 1.92 21.67 -11.21
N ASN A 79 1.70 20.72 -12.14
CA ASN A 79 1.86 20.95 -13.58
C ASN A 79 0.56 21.34 -14.31
N ASP A 80 -0.60 20.97 -13.80
CA ASP A 80 -1.91 21.24 -14.44
C ASP A 80 -3.03 21.49 -13.42
N LYS A 81 -3.14 22.73 -12.97
CA LYS A 81 -4.15 23.17 -11.98
C LYS A 81 -5.61 22.97 -12.43
N ARG A 82 -5.88 22.54 -13.67
CA ARG A 82 -7.22 22.54 -14.27
C ARG A 82 -7.92 21.18 -14.37
N ASN A 83 -7.24 20.05 -14.07
CA ASN A 83 -7.77 18.72 -14.37
C ASN A 83 -7.77 17.72 -13.22
N ILE A 84 -8.06 18.14 -11.99
CA ILE A 84 -8.07 17.20 -10.87
C ILE A 84 -9.49 16.81 -10.49
N SER A 85 -9.85 15.58 -10.81
CA SER A 85 -11.01 14.93 -10.22
C SER A 85 -10.64 14.19 -8.92
N ASN A 86 -11.07 14.79 -7.78
CA ASN A 86 -11.71 14.09 -6.66
C ASN A 86 -10.96 13.15 -5.72
N LYS A 87 -9.62 13.16 -5.53
CA LYS A 87 -9.10 12.31 -4.45
C LYS A 87 -8.15 12.96 -3.44
N ASN A 88 -7.51 14.03 -3.79
CA ASN A 88 -6.68 14.78 -2.84
C ASN A 88 -7.22 16.21 -2.77
N ILE A 89 -7.99 16.51 -1.74
CA ILE A 89 -8.48 17.88 -1.49
C ILE A 89 -7.29 18.65 -0.92
N PHE A 90 -6.79 19.62 -1.69
CA PHE A 90 -5.75 20.53 -1.23
C PHE A 90 -6.33 21.63 -0.36
N ILE A 91 -5.52 22.17 0.52
CA ILE A 91 -5.95 23.26 1.43
C ILE A 91 -6.50 24.45 0.63
N GLU A 92 -5.88 24.78 -0.49
CA GLU A 92 -6.30 25.83 -1.40
C GLU A 92 -7.71 25.60 -1.94
N GLU A 93 -8.01 24.39 -2.40
CA GLU A 93 -9.35 24.00 -2.91
C GLU A 93 -10.41 24.08 -1.81
N ILE A 94 -10.05 23.72 -0.57
CA ILE A 94 -10.96 23.86 0.58
C ILE A 94 -11.29 25.33 0.80
N PHE A 95 -10.30 26.19 0.76
CA PHE A 95 -10.51 27.63 0.95
C PHE A 95 -11.30 28.22 -0.21
N GLU A 96 -11.00 27.87 -1.46
CA GLU A 96 -11.79 28.29 -2.63
C GLU A 96 -13.25 27.86 -2.50
N ASP A 97 -13.52 26.59 -2.13
CA ASP A 97 -14.90 26.11 -1.92
C ASP A 97 -15.61 26.87 -0.78
N LEU A 98 -14.90 27.17 0.31
CA LEU A 98 -15.47 27.90 1.44
C LEU A 98 -15.82 29.37 1.09
N PHE A 99 -14.96 30.04 0.32
CA PHE A 99 -15.15 31.43 -0.04
C PHE A 99 -16.11 31.62 -1.22
N GLU A 100 -15.92 30.84 -2.30
CA GLU A 100 -16.64 31.08 -3.54
C GLU A 100 -17.97 30.29 -3.59
N ASN A 101 -17.99 29.03 -3.20
CA ASN A 101 -19.19 28.22 -3.32
C ASN A 101 -20.10 28.30 -2.09
N LYS A 102 -19.53 28.24 -0.89
CA LYS A 102 -20.34 28.27 0.35
C LYS A 102 -20.54 29.69 0.89
N LYS A 103 -19.84 30.69 0.35
CA LYS A 103 -19.95 32.10 0.73
C LYS A 103 -19.89 32.33 2.24
N ILE A 104 -18.97 31.64 2.91
CA ILE A 104 -18.77 31.78 4.35
C ILE A 104 -17.97 33.08 4.59
N PRO A 105 -18.38 33.95 5.48
CA PRO A 105 -17.65 35.18 5.79
C PRO A 105 -16.25 34.92 6.31
N ASP A 106 -15.27 35.70 5.86
CA ASP A 106 -13.85 35.62 6.24
C ASP A 106 -13.64 35.56 7.75
N SER A 107 -14.40 36.42 8.49
CA SER A 107 -14.36 36.48 9.95
C SER A 107 -14.75 35.11 10.59
N LYS A 108 -15.68 34.41 10.00
CA LYS A 108 -16.09 33.07 10.49
C LYS A 108 -15.02 32.02 10.20
N ILE A 109 -14.42 32.04 9.01
CA ILE A 109 -13.31 31.14 8.63
C ILE A 109 -12.12 31.40 9.54
N TYR A 110 -11.76 32.68 9.76
CA TYR A 110 -10.67 33.03 10.67
C TYR A 110 -10.91 32.54 12.09
N ASN A 111 -12.11 32.71 12.63
CA ASN A 111 -12.44 32.21 13.97
C ASN A 111 -12.41 30.71 14.09
N LEU A 112 -12.84 29.98 13.06
CA LEU A 112 -12.72 28.51 13.02
C LEU A 112 -11.26 28.08 12.98
N ALA A 113 -10.45 28.68 12.11
CA ALA A 113 -9.03 28.37 12.02
C ALA A 113 -8.27 28.71 13.31
N LYS A 114 -8.57 29.83 13.96
CA LYS A 114 -7.98 30.25 15.23
C LYS A 114 -8.27 29.25 16.37
N ASN A 115 -9.44 28.63 16.35
CA ASN A 115 -9.88 27.68 17.36
C ASN A 115 -9.56 26.21 16.97
N LEU A 116 -8.97 25.97 15.79
CA LEU A 116 -8.55 24.65 15.35
C LEU A 116 -7.39 24.17 16.22
N ASN A 117 -7.56 23.01 16.82
CA ASN A 117 -6.51 22.35 17.59
C ASN A 117 -6.24 20.97 16.96
N ILE A 118 -5.06 20.81 16.36
CA ILE A 118 -4.62 19.57 15.75
C ILE A 118 -3.55 18.96 16.63
N GLY A 119 -3.89 17.87 17.31
CA GLY A 119 -2.94 17.09 18.12
C GLY A 119 -2.38 15.90 17.33
N ILE A 120 -1.07 15.86 17.15
CA ILE A 120 -0.37 14.69 16.61
C ILE A 120 0.13 13.85 17.76
N VAL A 121 -0.32 12.61 17.85
CA VAL A 121 0.15 11.66 18.85
C VAL A 121 1.14 10.71 18.19
N LEU A 122 2.41 10.81 18.57
CA LEU A 122 3.45 9.88 18.15
C LEU A 122 3.49 8.72 19.14
N THR A 123 3.19 7.53 18.66
CA THR A 123 3.28 6.31 19.47
C THR A 123 4.28 5.36 18.84
N ALA A 124 5.17 4.78 19.66
CA ALA A 124 5.96 3.64 19.25
C ALA A 124 5.07 2.40 19.26
N HIS A 125 4.90 1.76 18.08
CA HIS A 125 4.21 0.47 17.97
C HIS A 125 5.23 -0.68 17.92
N PRO A 126 5.55 -1.31 19.06
CA PRO A 126 6.54 -2.40 19.10
C PRO A 126 6.09 -3.64 18.30
N THR A 127 4.82 -3.70 17.91
CA THR A 127 4.25 -4.78 17.08
C THR A 127 4.55 -4.60 15.58
N GLU A 128 5.00 -3.44 15.14
CA GLU A 128 5.32 -3.15 13.74
C GLU A 128 6.80 -3.22 13.42
N VAL A 129 7.57 -4.01 14.16
CA VAL A 129 9.01 -4.19 13.91
C VAL A 129 9.21 -4.91 12.58
N LYS A 130 9.22 -4.16 11.50
CA LYS A 130 9.62 -4.67 10.18
C LYS A 130 11.14 -4.73 10.13
N ARG A 131 11.67 -5.80 9.54
CA ARG A 131 13.10 -5.88 9.26
C ARG A 131 13.54 -4.66 8.45
N ARG A 132 14.58 -3.97 8.89
CA ARG A 132 15.19 -2.84 8.18
C ARG A 132 15.49 -3.18 6.72
N THR A 133 15.94 -4.42 6.46
CA THR A 133 16.16 -4.92 5.11
C THR A 133 14.89 -4.86 4.24
N LEU A 134 13.72 -5.23 4.78
CA LEU A 134 12.46 -5.16 4.03
C LEU A 134 12.05 -3.71 3.76
N ILE A 135 12.21 -2.82 4.75
CA ILE A 135 11.94 -1.39 4.58
C ILE A 135 12.79 -0.82 3.45
N GLN A 136 14.11 -1.11 3.45
CA GLN A 136 15.02 -0.69 2.38
C GLN A 136 14.60 -1.23 1.01
N LYS A 137 14.15 -2.50 0.93
CA LYS A 137 13.67 -3.09 -0.31
C LYS A 137 12.39 -2.43 -0.84
N TYR A 138 11.44 -2.12 0.04
CA TYR A 138 10.25 -1.35 -0.36
C TYR A 138 10.63 0.04 -0.87
N HIS A 139 11.59 0.72 -0.23
CA HIS A 139 12.09 1.99 -0.71
C HIS A 139 12.72 1.88 -2.11
N THR A 140 13.60 0.91 -2.32
CA THR A 140 14.19 0.64 -3.65
C THR A 140 13.12 0.37 -4.72
N ILE A 141 12.05 -0.36 -4.38
CA ILE A 141 10.93 -0.60 -5.30
C ILE A 141 10.23 0.73 -5.65
N THR A 142 10.01 1.61 -4.67
CA THR A 142 9.45 2.95 -4.91
C THR A 142 10.30 3.72 -5.91
N GLU A 143 11.60 3.82 -5.67
CA GLU A 143 12.54 4.51 -6.56
C GLU A 143 12.52 3.96 -7.99
N ILE A 144 12.48 2.62 -8.14
CA ILE A 144 12.41 2.00 -9.47
C ILE A 144 11.09 2.34 -10.16
N LEU A 145 9.98 2.36 -9.44
CA LEU A 145 8.66 2.71 -10.01
C LEU A 145 8.60 4.18 -10.44
N GLU A 146 9.16 5.09 -9.65
CA GLU A 146 9.31 6.51 -10.01
C GLU A 146 10.19 6.68 -11.26
N GLN A 147 11.33 5.98 -11.32
CA GLN A 147 12.19 5.97 -12.51
C GLN A 147 11.48 5.43 -13.75
N ARG A 148 10.62 4.40 -13.60
CA ARG A 148 9.81 3.89 -14.72
C ARG A 148 8.86 4.95 -15.26
N ASP A 149 8.28 5.78 -14.40
CA ASP A 149 7.40 6.86 -14.81
C ASP A 149 8.14 7.92 -15.65
N LEU A 150 9.35 8.25 -15.24
CA LEU A 150 10.20 9.20 -15.99
C LEU A 150 10.69 8.64 -17.34
N LEU A 151 10.88 7.32 -17.42
CA LEU A 151 11.49 6.65 -18.58
C LEU A 151 10.47 5.94 -19.48
N LYS A 152 9.19 6.32 -19.43
CA LYS A 152 8.10 5.69 -20.21
C LYS A 152 8.40 5.57 -21.71
N ASN A 153 9.12 6.56 -22.27
CA ASN A 153 9.43 6.61 -23.70
C ASN A 153 10.71 5.85 -24.09
N PHE A 154 11.36 5.12 -23.16
CA PHE A 154 12.61 4.42 -23.39
C PHE A 154 12.49 2.91 -23.16
N PRO A 155 12.02 2.11 -24.14
CA PRO A 155 11.69 0.69 -23.96
C PRO A 155 12.82 -0.17 -23.42
N THR A 156 14.06 0.09 -23.85
CA THR A 156 15.25 -0.67 -23.41
C THR A 156 15.53 -0.43 -21.92
N LYS A 157 15.40 0.83 -21.46
CA LYS A 157 15.57 1.19 -20.06
C LYS A 157 14.46 0.61 -19.20
N LEU A 158 13.21 0.62 -19.70
CA LEU A 158 12.08 -0.01 -19.00
C LEU A 158 12.30 -1.50 -18.76
N LYS A 159 12.77 -2.25 -19.76
CA LYS A 159 13.09 -3.68 -19.59
C LYS A 159 14.14 -3.92 -18.50
N LEU A 160 15.13 -3.03 -18.39
CA LEU A 160 16.14 -3.13 -17.32
C LEU A 160 15.51 -2.88 -15.94
N LEU A 161 14.65 -1.86 -15.82
CA LEU A 161 13.93 -1.57 -14.57
C LEU A 161 12.97 -2.70 -14.20
N ASP A 162 12.28 -3.29 -15.17
CA ASP A 162 11.40 -4.45 -14.94
C ASP A 162 12.18 -5.66 -14.42
N LYS A 163 13.40 -5.88 -14.93
CA LYS A 163 14.28 -6.93 -14.38
C LYS A 163 14.69 -6.62 -12.96
N LYS A 164 15.10 -5.39 -12.66
CA LYS A 164 15.43 -4.98 -11.28
C LYS A 164 14.25 -5.15 -10.32
N LEU A 165 13.04 -4.74 -10.72
CA LEU A 165 11.82 -4.98 -9.94
C LEU A 165 11.60 -6.45 -9.65
N TYR A 166 11.77 -7.30 -10.66
CA TYR A 166 11.63 -8.74 -10.48
C TYR A 166 12.63 -9.31 -9.46
N ASP A 167 13.88 -8.84 -9.53
CA ASP A 167 14.93 -9.25 -8.60
C ASP A 167 14.60 -8.79 -7.16
N GLU A 168 14.14 -7.56 -6.96
CA GLU A 168 13.72 -7.05 -5.66
C GLU A 168 12.52 -7.82 -5.10
N PHE A 169 11.50 -8.11 -5.90
CA PHE A 169 10.37 -8.94 -5.48
C PHE A 169 10.81 -10.37 -5.11
N THR A 170 11.79 -10.91 -5.81
CA THR A 170 12.33 -12.23 -5.50
C THR A 170 13.07 -12.23 -4.16
N ILE A 171 13.85 -11.19 -3.90
CA ILE A 171 14.55 -11.02 -2.61
C ILE A 171 13.54 -10.90 -1.47
N ILE A 172 12.53 -10.03 -1.61
CA ILE A 172 11.49 -9.86 -0.59
C ILE A 172 10.78 -11.20 -0.31
N TRP A 173 10.42 -11.94 -1.35
CA TRP A 173 9.74 -13.23 -1.20
C TRP A 173 10.55 -14.24 -0.38
N ASN A 174 11.87 -14.24 -0.55
CA ASN A 174 12.79 -15.15 0.12
C ASN A 174 13.36 -14.59 1.45
N THR A 175 12.98 -13.39 1.84
CA THR A 175 13.41 -12.78 3.10
C THR A 175 12.39 -13.08 4.19
N ASP A 176 12.85 -13.57 5.35
CA ASP A 176 11.97 -13.78 6.50
C ASP A 176 11.52 -12.45 7.08
N ASP A 177 10.22 -12.29 7.34
CA ASP A 177 9.62 -11.08 7.89
C ASP A 177 10.08 -10.80 9.32
N LEU A 178 10.33 -11.85 10.09
CA LEU A 178 10.75 -11.77 11.48
C LEU A 178 12.20 -12.23 11.66
N LYS A 179 12.94 -11.56 12.53
CA LYS A 179 14.22 -12.07 13.02
C LYS A 179 13.97 -13.32 13.86
N ARG A 180 14.87 -14.31 13.80
CA ARG A 180 14.80 -15.52 14.66
C ARG A 180 14.94 -15.18 16.13
N VAL A 181 15.72 -14.15 16.46
CA VAL A 181 15.87 -13.59 17.80
C VAL A 181 15.09 -12.29 17.83
N ARG A 182 14.28 -12.08 18.86
CA ARG A 182 13.55 -10.82 19.05
C ARG A 182 14.57 -9.72 19.26
N PRO A 183 14.51 -8.61 18.47
CA PRO A 183 15.36 -7.47 18.72
C PRO A 183 15.03 -6.87 20.08
N THR A 184 16.04 -6.44 20.78
CA THR A 184 15.91 -5.60 21.97
C THR A 184 15.85 -4.14 21.54
N PRO A 185 15.40 -3.19 22.41
CA PRO A 185 15.43 -1.76 22.12
C PRO A 185 16.83 -1.21 21.79
N PHE A 186 17.89 -1.96 22.09
CA PHE A 186 19.28 -1.61 21.78
C PHE A 186 19.75 -2.12 20.40
N ASP A 187 18.93 -2.91 19.71
CA ASP A 187 19.25 -3.47 18.38
C ASP A 187 18.65 -2.64 17.23
N GLU A 188 17.92 -1.56 17.55
CA GLU A 188 17.34 -0.58 16.63
C GLU A 188 18.21 0.68 16.54
#